data_c5d923ccc620621dded059d2d835da9f
#
_entry.id   c5d923ccc620621dded059d2d835da9f
#
_cell.length_a   1.000
_cell.length_b   1.000
_cell.length_c   1.000
_cell.angle_alpha   90.00
_cell.angle_beta   90.00
_cell.angle_gamma   90.00
#
_symmetry.space_group_name_H-M   'P 1'
#
loop_
_entity.id
_entity.type
_entity.pdbx_description
1 polymer ?
#
loop_
_entity_poly.entity_id
_entity_poly.type
_entity_poly.pdbx_seq_one_letter_code
_entity_poly.pdbx_strand_id
1 'polypeptide(L)'
;MMTRKLSVQVDAMIAPSEKIEHILNGYQVSCPVDVVPSGIDTEKYKKRIGDGSREALREKYGIGKDEMVLVYVGRMAKEKNIEELLWYQKSVQDNVKLVFVGDGPYRETLEMKAKEYGVEQSVIFTGMVSPKEVASYYQIGDLFVSASTSETQGMTYDEALAGGVPLLCRKDDCLKDVITEGTNGWQYENEAMYIECIRKWRELNEHEKQIIRNAAVQAADQFSSENLAGRVEQVYLTVLEEKRYMHAA
;
A
#
# COMPACT_ATOMS: atom_id res chain seq x y z
N MET A 1 19.40 -24.21 5.32
CA MET A 1 18.63 -22.99 5.15
C MET A 1 18.64 -22.23 6.46
N MET A 2 18.96 -20.95 6.48
CA MET A 2 19.24 -20.19 7.72
C MET A 2 17.99 -20.06 8.60
N THR A 3 16.83 -19.71 8.03
CA THR A 3 15.55 -19.53 8.74
C THR A 3 15.14 -20.78 9.55
N ARG A 4 15.21 -21.97 8.95
CA ARG A 4 14.92 -23.25 9.64
C ARG A 4 15.88 -23.51 10.81
N LYS A 5 17.15 -23.10 10.70
CA LYS A 5 18.12 -23.26 11.80
C LYS A 5 17.82 -22.28 12.96
N LEU A 6 17.32 -21.10 12.65
CA LEU A 6 16.93 -20.13 13.66
C LEU A 6 15.66 -20.57 14.41
N SER A 7 14.70 -21.19 13.70
CA SER A 7 13.42 -21.58 14.31
C SER A 7 13.54 -22.60 15.44
N VAL A 8 14.64 -23.34 15.54
CA VAL A 8 14.90 -24.26 16.67
C VAL A 8 15.54 -23.55 17.89
N GLN A 9 15.87 -22.26 17.76
CA GLN A 9 16.52 -21.46 18.81
C GLN A 9 15.62 -20.38 19.39
N VAL A 10 14.40 -20.26 18.86
CA VAL A 10 13.40 -19.28 19.29
C VAL A 10 12.09 -19.98 19.63
N ASP A 11 11.31 -19.37 20.49
CA ASP A 11 10.04 -19.94 20.97
C ASP A 11 8.88 -19.66 20.00
N ALA A 12 8.91 -18.51 19.31
CA ALA A 12 7.95 -18.13 18.28
C ALA A 12 8.61 -17.24 17.22
N MET A 13 8.01 -17.13 16.05
CA MET A 13 8.36 -16.18 15.00
C MET A 13 7.16 -15.28 14.68
N ILE A 14 7.42 -14.02 14.31
CA ILE A 14 6.41 -13.10 13.84
C ILE A 14 6.55 -12.90 12.33
N ALA A 15 5.46 -13.04 11.60
CA ALA A 15 5.34 -12.73 10.18
C ALA A 15 4.46 -11.50 9.97
N PRO A 16 4.81 -10.57 9.05
CA PRO A 16 4.01 -9.36 8.83
C PRO A 16 2.72 -9.60 8.04
N SER A 17 2.53 -10.77 7.45
CA SER A 17 1.34 -11.15 6.69
C SER A 17 1.20 -12.67 6.60
N GLU A 18 0.00 -13.17 6.28
CA GLU A 18 -0.22 -14.60 5.99
C GLU A 18 0.64 -15.10 4.83
N LYS A 19 0.89 -14.26 3.81
CA LYS A 19 1.83 -14.59 2.72
C LYS A 19 3.20 -15.00 3.24
N ILE A 20 3.75 -14.26 4.21
CA ILE A 20 5.06 -14.55 4.80
C ILE A 20 4.97 -15.74 5.76
N GLU A 21 3.90 -15.88 6.52
CA GLU A 21 3.66 -17.09 7.32
C GLU A 21 3.68 -18.35 6.44
N HIS A 22 2.96 -18.36 5.31
CA HIS A 22 2.96 -19.49 4.38
C HIS A 22 4.36 -19.79 3.83
N ILE A 23 5.16 -18.76 3.53
CA ILE A 23 6.54 -18.92 3.08
C ILE A 23 7.40 -19.55 4.19
N LEU A 24 7.26 -19.09 5.44
CA LEU A 24 7.98 -19.64 6.59
C LEU A 24 7.61 -21.10 6.85
N ASN A 25 6.32 -21.42 6.78
CA ASN A 25 5.82 -22.79 6.90
C ASN A 25 6.37 -23.69 5.78
N GLY A 26 6.47 -23.17 4.56
CA GLY A 26 7.14 -23.86 3.44
C GLY A 26 8.63 -24.12 3.68
N TYR A 27 9.28 -23.33 4.51
CA TYR A 27 10.66 -23.57 4.97
C TYR A 27 10.75 -24.60 6.10
N GLN A 28 9.63 -25.15 6.55
CA GLN A 28 9.55 -26.12 7.63
C GLN A 28 10.17 -25.59 8.94
N VAL A 29 9.78 -24.38 9.33
CA VAL A 29 10.15 -23.82 10.64
C VAL A 29 9.52 -24.68 11.74
N SER A 30 10.19 -24.81 12.89
CA SER A 30 9.83 -25.72 13.99
C SER A 30 9.09 -25.04 15.14
N CYS A 31 9.07 -23.70 15.18
CA CYS A 31 8.33 -22.93 16.17
C CYS A 31 7.03 -22.40 15.57
N PRO A 32 6.04 -21.99 16.41
CA PRO A 32 4.84 -21.26 15.97
C PRO A 32 5.21 -20.00 15.19
N VAL A 33 4.36 -19.62 14.24
CA VAL A 33 4.48 -18.37 13.48
C VAL A 33 3.19 -17.56 13.69
N ASP A 34 3.31 -16.40 14.32
CA ASP A 34 2.20 -15.49 14.56
C ASP A 34 2.17 -14.40 13.47
N VAL A 35 1.00 -14.15 12.90
CA VAL A 35 0.83 -13.07 11.93
C VAL A 35 0.55 -11.76 12.67
N VAL A 36 1.55 -10.89 12.70
CA VAL A 36 1.46 -9.57 13.32
C VAL A 36 1.92 -8.52 12.30
N PRO A 37 0.99 -7.79 11.68
CA PRO A 37 1.33 -6.72 10.75
C PRO A 37 2.21 -5.64 11.39
N SER A 38 3.16 -5.10 10.60
CA SER A 38 3.95 -3.94 11.02
C SER A 38 3.03 -2.73 11.22
N GLY A 39 3.31 -1.94 12.26
CA GLY A 39 2.53 -0.73 12.56
C GLY A 39 3.08 0.50 11.86
N ILE A 40 2.19 1.44 11.56
CA ILE A 40 2.48 2.79 11.08
C ILE A 40 1.93 3.84 12.05
N ASP A 41 2.44 5.06 11.98
CA ASP A 41 1.82 6.22 12.63
C ASP A 41 0.59 6.67 11.83
N THR A 42 -0.55 6.04 12.10
CA THR A 42 -1.80 6.32 11.37
C THR A 42 -2.25 7.78 11.53
N GLU A 43 -2.03 8.41 12.68
CA GLU A 43 -2.45 9.78 12.95
C GLU A 43 -1.73 10.79 12.05
N LYS A 44 -0.48 10.53 11.70
CA LYS A 44 0.28 11.32 10.74
C LYS A 44 -0.42 11.41 9.37
N TYR A 45 -1.01 10.30 8.90
CA TYR A 45 -1.65 10.21 7.58
C TYR A 45 -3.12 10.62 7.61
N LYS A 46 -3.85 10.38 8.72
CA LYS A 46 -5.23 10.82 8.94
C LYS A 46 -5.37 12.34 8.98
N LYS A 47 -4.32 13.05 9.42
CA LYS A 47 -4.34 14.51 9.48
C LYS A 47 -4.54 15.08 8.07
N ARG A 48 -5.74 15.56 7.81
CA ARG A 48 -6.07 16.16 6.51
C ARG A 48 -5.26 17.42 6.26
N ILE A 49 -4.68 17.50 5.07
CA ILE A 49 -4.18 18.77 4.56
C ILE A 49 -5.37 19.69 4.27
N GLY A 50 -5.22 20.99 4.55
CA GLY A 50 -6.24 21.97 4.19
C GLY A 50 -6.44 22.02 2.67
N ASP A 51 -7.65 22.35 2.22
CA ASP A 51 -7.98 22.37 0.78
C ASP A 51 -7.01 23.25 -0.01
N GLY A 52 -6.64 24.43 0.50
CA GLY A 52 -5.64 25.28 -0.14
C GLY A 52 -4.26 24.63 -0.28
N SER A 53 -3.84 23.78 0.66
CA SER A 53 -2.58 23.04 0.57
C SER A 53 -2.65 21.91 -0.46
N ARG A 54 -3.79 21.22 -0.55
CA ARG A 54 -4.04 20.19 -1.57
C ARG A 54 -4.04 20.82 -2.98
N GLU A 55 -4.74 21.92 -3.15
CA GLU A 55 -4.79 22.65 -4.42
C GLU A 55 -3.41 23.17 -4.81
N ALA A 56 -2.65 23.79 -3.90
CA ALA A 56 -1.30 24.27 -4.17
C ALA A 56 -0.34 23.14 -4.58
N LEU A 57 -0.47 21.96 -3.96
CA LEU A 57 0.35 20.81 -4.33
C LEU A 57 -0.03 20.26 -5.72
N ARG A 58 -1.33 20.25 -6.06
CA ARG A 58 -1.79 19.89 -7.41
C ARG A 58 -1.31 20.89 -8.45
N GLU A 59 -1.44 22.19 -8.18
CA GLU A 59 -0.98 23.28 -9.06
C GLU A 59 0.53 23.21 -9.30
N LYS A 60 1.33 22.93 -8.27
CA LYS A 60 2.78 22.75 -8.38
C LYS A 60 3.17 21.73 -9.46
N TYR A 61 2.34 20.71 -9.66
CA TYR A 61 2.56 19.64 -10.64
C TYR A 61 1.70 19.77 -11.90
N GLY A 62 1.02 20.91 -12.09
CA GLY A 62 0.16 21.15 -13.25
C GLY A 62 -1.07 20.24 -13.33
N ILE A 63 -1.57 19.77 -12.19
CA ILE A 63 -2.76 18.91 -12.10
C ILE A 63 -4.00 19.80 -12.01
N GLY A 64 -4.87 19.73 -13.02
CA GLY A 64 -6.13 20.47 -13.07
C GLY A 64 -7.12 20.03 -11.99
N LYS A 65 -8.09 20.92 -11.70
CA LYS A 65 -9.12 20.66 -10.66
C LYS A 65 -9.97 19.44 -10.95
N ASP A 66 -10.31 19.23 -12.22
CA ASP A 66 -11.19 18.16 -12.68
C ASP A 66 -10.42 16.88 -13.10
N GLU A 67 -9.10 16.88 -12.96
CA GLU A 67 -8.30 15.70 -13.26
C GLU A 67 -8.30 14.71 -12.09
N MET A 68 -8.55 13.44 -12.37
CA MET A 68 -8.40 12.36 -11.42
C MET A 68 -6.91 12.06 -11.22
N VAL A 69 -6.52 11.72 -10.00
CA VAL A 69 -5.13 11.39 -9.66
C VAL A 69 -5.02 9.97 -9.17
N LEU A 70 -4.24 9.17 -9.88
CA LEU A 70 -3.73 7.89 -9.43
C LEU A 70 -2.35 8.14 -8.80
N VAL A 71 -2.17 7.80 -7.54
CA VAL A 71 -0.90 8.03 -6.84
C VAL A 71 -0.21 6.72 -6.51
N TYR A 72 1.07 6.62 -6.87
CA TYR A 72 1.99 5.60 -6.40
C TYR A 72 3.00 6.25 -5.45
N VAL A 73 3.28 5.63 -4.31
CA VAL A 73 4.31 6.08 -3.37
C VAL A 73 5.25 4.91 -3.08
N GLY A 74 6.54 5.13 -3.29
CA GLY A 74 7.52 4.10 -2.99
C GLY A 74 8.82 4.21 -3.77
N ARG A 75 9.70 3.24 -3.52
CA ARG A 75 10.96 3.10 -4.25
C ARG A 75 10.69 2.65 -5.68
N MET A 76 11.26 3.36 -6.66
CA MET A 76 11.17 2.98 -8.07
C MET A 76 12.21 1.92 -8.38
N ALA A 77 11.78 0.66 -8.33
CA ALA A 77 12.61 -0.51 -8.56
C ALA A 77 11.88 -1.53 -9.44
N LYS A 78 12.64 -2.32 -10.19
CA LYS A 78 12.09 -3.26 -11.19
C LYS A 78 11.13 -4.28 -10.58
N GLU A 79 11.42 -4.77 -9.38
CA GLU A 79 10.61 -5.74 -8.65
C GLU A 79 9.23 -5.21 -8.22
N LYS A 80 9.03 -3.88 -8.27
CA LYS A 80 7.74 -3.24 -7.98
C LYS A 80 6.79 -3.22 -9.18
N ASN A 81 7.23 -3.71 -10.33
CA ASN A 81 6.45 -3.83 -11.56
C ASN A 81 5.75 -2.52 -12.01
N ILE A 82 6.36 -1.37 -11.71
CA ILE A 82 5.79 -0.02 -11.95
C ILE A 82 5.54 0.23 -13.44
N GLU A 83 6.31 -0.42 -14.32
CA GLU A 83 6.15 -0.32 -15.77
C GLU A 83 4.75 -0.76 -16.24
N GLU A 84 4.10 -1.69 -15.52
CA GLU A 84 2.73 -2.11 -15.81
C GLU A 84 1.74 -0.95 -15.67
N LEU A 85 1.91 -0.09 -14.64
CA LEU A 85 1.05 1.09 -14.44
C LEU A 85 1.22 2.09 -15.59
N LEU A 86 2.45 2.27 -16.10
CA LEU A 86 2.70 3.10 -17.29
C LEU A 86 2.07 2.51 -18.54
N TRP A 87 2.16 1.19 -18.70
CA TRP A 87 1.55 0.51 -19.85
C TRP A 87 0.03 0.69 -19.83
N TYR A 88 -0.61 0.51 -18.67
CA TYR A 88 -2.07 0.67 -18.53
C TYR A 88 -2.53 2.11 -18.68
N GLN A 89 -1.66 3.08 -18.34
CA GLN A 89 -1.97 4.51 -18.50
C GLN A 89 -2.30 4.88 -19.97
N LYS A 90 -1.82 4.12 -20.96
CA LYS A 90 -2.16 4.31 -22.38
C LYS A 90 -3.64 4.13 -22.67
N SER A 91 -4.30 3.24 -21.93
CA SER A 91 -5.71 2.90 -22.10
C SER A 91 -6.62 3.63 -21.12
N VAL A 92 -6.04 4.39 -20.18
CA VAL A 92 -6.80 5.24 -19.28
C VAL A 92 -7.28 6.48 -20.04
N GLN A 93 -8.54 6.87 -19.83
CA GLN A 93 -9.14 8.03 -20.47
C GLN A 93 -8.38 9.34 -20.13
N ASP A 94 -8.54 10.35 -20.97
CA ASP A 94 -8.08 11.71 -20.68
C ASP A 94 -8.57 12.20 -19.30
N ASN A 95 -7.88 13.20 -18.76
CA ASN A 95 -8.14 13.76 -17.43
C ASN A 95 -7.82 12.83 -16.24
N VAL A 96 -6.89 11.87 -16.42
CA VAL A 96 -6.32 11.08 -15.34
C VAL A 96 -4.81 11.26 -15.31
N LYS A 97 -4.28 11.71 -14.19
CA LYS A 97 -2.83 11.81 -13.94
C LYS A 97 -2.34 10.63 -13.11
N LEU A 98 -1.23 10.05 -13.53
CA LEU A 98 -0.50 9.05 -12.75
C LEU A 98 0.72 9.72 -12.12
N VAL A 99 0.72 9.81 -10.79
CA VAL A 99 1.76 10.50 -10.01
C VAL A 99 2.62 9.49 -9.28
N PHE A 100 3.88 9.44 -9.64
CA PHE A 100 4.89 8.62 -8.96
C PHE A 100 5.63 9.47 -7.92
N VAL A 101 5.45 9.14 -6.65
CA VAL A 101 6.09 9.80 -5.51
C VAL A 101 7.21 8.92 -4.98
N GLY A 102 8.43 9.43 -5.04
CA GLY A 102 9.62 8.71 -4.62
C GLY A 102 10.71 8.73 -5.68
N ASP A 103 11.70 7.89 -5.48
CA ASP A 103 12.85 7.76 -6.38
C ASP A 103 13.37 6.31 -6.38
N GLY A 104 14.35 6.02 -7.22
CA GLY A 104 15.01 4.72 -7.22
C GLY A 104 15.75 4.40 -8.52
N PRO A 105 16.47 3.28 -8.54
CA PRO A 105 17.36 2.94 -9.67
C PRO A 105 16.62 2.69 -10.99
N TYR A 106 15.31 2.52 -10.96
CA TYR A 106 14.50 2.25 -12.17
C TYR A 106 13.79 3.50 -12.71
N ARG A 107 13.97 4.68 -12.08
CA ARG A 107 13.29 5.92 -12.44
C ARG A 107 13.58 6.35 -13.88
N GLU A 108 14.86 6.44 -14.27
CA GLU A 108 15.24 6.86 -15.63
C GLU A 108 14.62 5.95 -16.69
N THR A 109 14.57 4.64 -16.42
CA THR A 109 13.92 3.66 -17.30
C THR A 109 12.42 3.95 -17.42
N LEU A 110 11.74 4.28 -16.32
CA LEU A 110 10.30 4.61 -16.31
C LEU A 110 10.02 5.90 -17.08
N GLU A 111 10.88 6.93 -16.95
CA GLU A 111 10.76 8.18 -17.71
C GLU A 111 10.92 7.96 -19.22
N MET A 112 11.87 7.09 -19.62
CA MET A 112 12.01 6.67 -21.03
C MET A 112 10.79 5.90 -21.51
N LYS A 113 10.27 4.97 -20.70
CA LYS A 113 9.08 4.19 -21.02
C LYS A 113 7.82 5.06 -21.14
N ALA A 114 7.66 6.07 -20.29
CA ALA A 114 6.55 7.01 -20.39
C ALA A 114 6.53 7.71 -21.77
N LYS A 115 7.70 8.10 -22.28
CA LYS A 115 7.85 8.68 -23.64
C LYS A 115 7.59 7.63 -24.73
N GLU A 116 8.16 6.42 -24.60
CA GLU A 116 7.96 5.32 -25.55
C GLU A 116 6.48 4.97 -25.69
N TYR A 117 5.73 5.00 -24.58
CA TYR A 117 4.31 4.70 -24.54
C TYR A 117 3.43 5.90 -24.89
N GLY A 118 3.98 7.11 -25.03
CA GLY A 118 3.25 8.34 -25.37
C GLY A 118 2.37 8.86 -24.24
N VAL A 119 2.75 8.56 -22.98
CA VAL A 119 1.96 8.94 -21.79
C VAL A 119 2.65 10.01 -20.92
N GLU A 120 3.76 10.58 -21.38
CA GLU A 120 4.56 11.54 -20.60
C GLU A 120 3.78 12.78 -20.15
N GLN A 121 2.72 13.16 -20.86
CA GLN A 121 1.87 14.30 -20.48
C GLN A 121 0.88 13.98 -19.35
N SER A 122 0.59 12.70 -19.13
CA SER A 122 -0.31 12.22 -18.08
C SER A 122 0.42 11.63 -16.88
N VAL A 123 1.77 11.56 -16.92
CA VAL A 123 2.60 10.94 -15.88
C VAL A 123 3.49 12.00 -15.23
N ILE A 124 3.54 11.98 -13.91
CA ILE A 124 4.31 12.94 -13.10
C ILE A 124 5.27 12.15 -12.19
N PHE A 125 6.56 12.50 -12.23
CA PHE A 125 7.58 11.98 -11.33
C PHE A 125 8.00 13.08 -10.36
N THR A 126 7.61 12.98 -9.09
CA THR A 126 7.90 14.03 -8.09
C THR A 126 9.35 13.99 -7.59
N GLY A 127 10.01 12.86 -7.72
CA GLY A 127 11.27 12.57 -7.02
C GLY A 127 11.06 12.28 -5.54
N MET A 128 12.16 12.21 -4.80
CA MET A 128 12.14 11.98 -3.36
C MET A 128 11.41 13.12 -2.66
N VAL A 129 10.50 12.77 -1.76
CA VAL A 129 9.79 13.74 -0.91
C VAL A 129 10.16 13.55 0.56
N SER A 130 10.06 14.62 1.34
CA SER A 130 10.34 14.56 2.77
C SER A 130 9.37 13.62 3.48
N PRO A 131 9.81 12.78 4.44
CA PRO A 131 8.91 11.99 5.28
C PRO A 131 7.83 12.79 6.00
N LYS A 132 8.04 14.09 6.23
CA LYS A 132 7.04 14.98 6.84
C LYS A 132 5.94 15.39 5.87
N GLU A 133 6.20 15.35 4.57
CA GLU A 133 5.29 15.82 3.52
C GLU A 133 4.58 14.67 2.80
N VAL A 134 5.08 13.43 2.94
CA VAL A 134 4.58 12.28 2.18
C VAL A 134 3.07 12.06 2.35
N ALA A 135 2.53 12.34 3.56
CA ALA A 135 1.09 12.23 3.82
C ALA A 135 0.27 13.14 2.88
N SER A 136 0.77 14.34 2.58
CA SER A 136 0.12 15.27 1.64
C SER A 136 0.08 14.72 0.20
N TYR A 137 1.13 13.99 -0.19
CA TYR A 137 1.17 13.38 -1.52
C TYR A 137 0.20 12.20 -1.67
N TYR A 138 -0.07 11.42 -0.62
CA TYR A 138 -1.18 10.47 -0.66
C TYR A 138 -2.50 11.21 -0.88
N GLN A 139 -2.76 12.27 -0.13
CA GLN A 139 -4.04 12.97 -0.09
C GLN A 139 -4.38 13.78 -1.35
N ILE A 140 -3.45 14.02 -2.28
CA ILE A 140 -3.82 14.53 -3.61
C ILE A 140 -4.40 13.44 -4.50
N GLY A 141 -4.18 12.17 -4.19
CA GLY A 141 -4.68 11.01 -4.93
C GLY A 141 -6.17 10.77 -4.74
N ASP A 142 -6.80 10.31 -5.78
CA ASP A 142 -8.16 9.76 -5.74
C ASP A 142 -8.13 8.26 -5.47
N LEU A 143 -7.17 7.55 -6.04
CA LEU A 143 -6.84 6.16 -5.76
C LEU A 143 -5.32 6.00 -5.61
N PHE A 144 -4.90 5.18 -4.66
CA PHE A 144 -3.53 4.69 -4.60
C PHE A 144 -3.39 3.47 -5.51
N VAL A 145 -2.34 3.44 -6.35
CA VAL A 145 -2.13 2.35 -7.31
C VAL A 145 -0.82 1.62 -7.06
N SER A 146 -0.85 0.29 -7.21
CA SER A 146 0.34 -0.55 -7.15
C SER A 146 0.23 -1.76 -8.05
N ALA A 147 1.31 -2.09 -8.75
CA ALA A 147 1.45 -3.32 -9.54
C ALA A 147 2.42 -4.33 -8.89
N SER A 148 2.88 -4.06 -7.66
CA SER A 148 3.82 -4.92 -6.95
C SER A 148 3.17 -6.24 -6.54
N THR A 149 3.88 -7.35 -6.78
CA THR A 149 3.57 -8.69 -6.27
C THR A 149 4.68 -9.22 -5.36
N SER A 150 5.63 -8.35 -5.02
CA SER A 150 6.82 -8.68 -4.21
C SER A 150 6.76 -8.15 -2.78
N GLU A 151 5.62 -7.59 -2.36
CA GLU A 151 5.49 -7.06 -1.01
C GLU A 151 5.43 -8.19 0.03
N THR A 152 6.00 -7.91 1.19
CA THR A 152 5.82 -8.75 2.37
C THR A 152 4.58 -8.35 3.16
N GLN A 153 4.28 -7.06 3.21
CA GLN A 153 3.06 -6.44 3.74
C GLN A 153 2.64 -5.26 2.87
N GLY A 154 3.61 -4.34 2.57
CA GLY A 154 3.35 -3.13 1.79
C GLY A 154 2.83 -1.98 2.65
N MET A 155 3.65 -1.47 3.59
CA MET A 155 3.26 -0.36 4.48
C MET A 155 2.71 0.87 3.75
N THR A 156 3.07 1.07 2.49
CA THR A 156 2.50 2.15 1.66
C THR A 156 1.00 1.98 1.39
N TYR A 157 0.48 0.76 1.44
CA TYR A 157 -0.96 0.49 1.37
C TYR A 157 -1.65 0.98 2.64
N ASP A 158 -1.06 0.67 3.80
CA ASP A 158 -1.58 1.07 5.11
C ASP A 158 -1.55 2.59 5.26
N GLU A 159 -0.48 3.24 4.78
CA GLU A 159 -0.33 4.71 4.74
C GLU A 159 -1.38 5.37 3.84
N ALA A 160 -1.64 4.81 2.66
CA ALA A 160 -2.68 5.31 1.74
C ALA A 160 -4.07 5.21 2.36
N LEU A 161 -4.40 4.04 2.94
CA LEU A 161 -5.67 3.83 3.64
C LEU A 161 -5.84 4.82 4.79
N ALA A 162 -4.80 5.01 5.63
CA ALA A 162 -4.82 5.99 6.71
C ALA A 162 -5.04 7.43 6.22
N GLY A 163 -4.49 7.76 5.04
CA GLY A 163 -4.74 9.03 4.34
C GLY A 163 -6.14 9.16 3.74
N GLY A 164 -6.99 8.15 3.86
CA GLY A 164 -8.32 8.12 3.24
C GLY A 164 -8.27 7.96 1.72
N VAL A 165 -7.23 7.30 1.20
CA VAL A 165 -7.05 7.05 -0.23
C VAL A 165 -7.29 5.56 -0.49
N PRO A 166 -8.39 5.20 -1.17
CA PRO A 166 -8.69 3.81 -1.48
C PRO A 166 -7.66 3.19 -2.42
N LEU A 167 -7.48 1.89 -2.31
CA LEU A 167 -6.46 1.14 -3.02
C LEU A 167 -6.97 0.61 -4.37
N LEU A 168 -6.13 0.62 -5.39
CA LEU A 168 -6.30 -0.12 -6.64
C LEU A 168 -4.99 -0.86 -6.92
N CYS A 169 -4.89 -2.09 -6.50
CA CYS A 169 -3.65 -2.84 -6.48
C CYS A 169 -3.74 -4.13 -7.29
N ARG A 170 -2.61 -4.53 -7.88
CA ARG A 170 -2.51 -5.85 -8.48
C ARG A 170 -2.74 -6.91 -7.40
N LYS A 171 -3.55 -7.94 -7.74
CA LYS A 171 -3.88 -9.03 -6.82
C LYS A 171 -2.62 -9.71 -6.29
N ASP A 172 -2.52 -9.77 -4.99
CA ASP A 172 -1.42 -10.41 -4.25
C ASP A 172 -1.93 -10.88 -2.88
N ASP A 173 -1.39 -12.01 -2.39
CA ASP A 173 -1.81 -12.60 -1.12
C ASP A 173 -1.55 -11.69 0.09
N CYS A 174 -0.61 -10.73 0.00
CA CYS A 174 -0.40 -9.76 1.07
C CYS A 174 -1.55 -8.76 1.24
N LEU A 175 -2.47 -8.68 0.27
CA LEU A 175 -3.62 -7.76 0.27
C LEU A 175 -4.91 -8.40 0.79
N LYS A 176 -4.90 -9.69 1.14
CA LYS A 176 -6.09 -10.46 1.53
C LYS A 176 -6.89 -9.80 2.67
N ASP A 177 -6.18 -9.32 3.70
CA ASP A 177 -6.80 -8.67 4.86
C ASP A 177 -6.65 -7.14 4.85
N VAL A 178 -6.10 -6.59 3.75
CA VAL A 178 -5.90 -5.15 3.55
C VAL A 178 -7.03 -4.55 2.72
N ILE A 179 -7.41 -5.22 1.62
CA ILE A 179 -8.45 -4.74 0.69
C ILE A 179 -9.72 -5.55 0.87
N THR A 180 -10.80 -4.88 1.25
CA THR A 180 -12.17 -5.37 1.12
C THR A 180 -12.76 -4.78 -0.16
N GLU A 181 -12.98 -5.65 -1.15
CA GLU A 181 -13.40 -5.30 -2.51
C GLU A 181 -14.61 -4.37 -2.54
N GLY A 182 -14.48 -3.22 -3.22
CA GLY A 182 -15.54 -2.22 -3.32
C GLY A 182 -15.81 -1.41 -2.05
N THR A 183 -15.14 -1.71 -0.93
CA THR A 183 -15.35 -1.03 0.35
C THR A 183 -14.22 -0.03 0.64
N ASN A 184 -12.96 -0.44 0.55
CA ASN A 184 -11.79 0.41 0.77
C ASN A 184 -10.79 0.36 -0.39
N GLY A 185 -11.15 -0.35 -1.47
CA GLY A 185 -10.31 -0.49 -2.65
C GLY A 185 -10.75 -1.64 -3.55
N TRP A 186 -9.91 -1.93 -4.52
CA TRP A 186 -10.09 -2.98 -5.52
C TRP A 186 -8.78 -3.68 -5.82
N GLN A 187 -8.87 -4.95 -6.19
CA GLN A 187 -7.75 -5.69 -6.74
C GLN A 187 -7.99 -5.98 -8.22
N TYR A 188 -6.93 -5.91 -9.03
CA TYR A 188 -6.99 -6.24 -10.45
C TYR A 188 -6.01 -7.35 -10.81
N GLU A 189 -6.35 -8.16 -11.82
CA GLU A 189 -5.49 -9.22 -12.36
C GLU A 189 -4.96 -8.89 -13.77
N ASN A 190 -5.59 -7.93 -14.45
CA ASN A 190 -5.25 -7.54 -15.82
C ASN A 190 -5.68 -6.09 -16.09
N GLU A 191 -5.26 -5.59 -17.28
CA GLU A 191 -5.55 -4.23 -17.73
C GLU A 191 -7.05 -3.90 -17.77
N ALA A 192 -7.89 -4.82 -18.27
CA ALA A 192 -9.33 -4.58 -18.39
C ALA A 192 -9.96 -4.36 -16.99
N MET A 193 -9.58 -5.14 -15.99
CA MET A 193 -10.05 -4.96 -14.62
C MET A 193 -9.54 -3.63 -14.00
N TYR A 194 -8.28 -3.28 -14.26
CA TYR A 194 -7.70 -2.01 -13.79
C TYR A 194 -8.49 -0.81 -14.32
N ILE A 195 -8.75 -0.78 -15.64
CA ILE A 195 -9.53 0.29 -16.29
C ILE A 195 -10.96 0.32 -15.76
N GLU A 196 -11.59 -0.84 -15.59
CA GLU A 196 -12.95 -0.96 -15.05
C GLU A 196 -13.07 -0.40 -13.63
N CYS A 197 -12.08 -0.63 -12.76
CA CYS A 197 -12.06 -0.05 -11.41
C CYS A 197 -11.94 1.48 -11.44
N ILE A 198 -11.10 2.03 -12.32
CA ILE A 198 -11.00 3.48 -12.53
C ILE A 198 -12.33 4.05 -13.01
N ARG A 199 -12.99 3.39 -13.97
CA ARG A 199 -14.31 3.79 -14.47
C ARG A 199 -15.35 3.79 -13.35
N LYS A 200 -15.43 2.71 -12.56
CA LYS A 200 -16.34 2.62 -11.40
C LYS A 200 -16.13 3.77 -10.44
N TRP A 201 -14.88 4.07 -10.05
CA TRP A 201 -14.58 5.19 -9.17
C TRP A 201 -15.05 6.54 -9.74
N ARG A 202 -14.87 6.77 -11.04
CA ARG A 202 -15.30 8.01 -11.70
C ARG A 202 -16.82 8.20 -11.74
N GLU A 203 -17.57 7.10 -11.85
CA GLU A 203 -19.03 7.10 -11.90
C GLU A 203 -19.70 7.36 -10.54
N LEU A 204 -18.95 7.15 -9.43
CA LEU A 204 -19.44 7.41 -8.08
C LEU A 204 -19.65 8.91 -7.87
N ASN A 205 -20.75 9.26 -7.18
CA ASN A 205 -20.94 10.61 -6.68
C ASN A 205 -20.05 10.88 -5.44
N GLU A 206 -19.92 12.15 -5.03
CA GLU A 206 -19.03 12.55 -3.94
C GLU A 206 -19.40 11.91 -2.59
N HIS A 207 -20.68 11.63 -2.34
CA HIS A 207 -21.12 10.95 -1.14
C HIS A 207 -20.65 9.50 -1.10
N GLU A 208 -20.79 8.77 -2.20
CA GLU A 208 -20.30 7.39 -2.35
C GLU A 208 -18.78 7.32 -2.22
N LYS A 209 -18.05 8.23 -2.88
CA LYS A 209 -16.58 8.35 -2.73
C LYS A 209 -16.18 8.59 -1.27
N GLN A 210 -16.92 9.45 -0.56
CA GLN A 210 -16.61 9.74 0.85
C GLN A 210 -16.87 8.51 1.75
N ILE A 211 -17.87 7.68 1.46
CA ILE A 211 -18.09 6.41 2.18
C ILE A 211 -16.87 5.51 2.03
N ILE A 212 -16.37 5.33 0.81
CA ILE A 212 -15.20 4.48 0.53
C ILE A 212 -13.92 5.05 1.19
N ARG A 213 -13.74 6.38 1.13
CA ARG A 213 -12.61 7.04 1.82
C ARG A 213 -12.67 6.85 3.34
N ASN A 214 -13.84 6.94 3.93
CA ASN A 214 -14.01 6.71 5.37
C ASN A 214 -13.73 5.25 5.73
N ALA A 215 -14.18 4.30 4.92
CA ALA A 215 -13.89 2.89 5.10
C ALA A 215 -12.39 2.59 4.96
N ALA A 216 -11.68 3.29 4.07
CA ALA A 216 -10.23 3.20 3.96
C ALA A 216 -9.55 3.63 5.28
N VAL A 217 -9.94 4.78 5.86
CA VAL A 217 -9.41 5.25 7.15
C VAL A 217 -9.67 4.24 8.26
N GLN A 218 -10.87 3.69 8.33
CA GLN A 218 -11.23 2.67 9.34
C GLN A 218 -10.41 1.38 9.16
N ALA A 219 -10.20 0.94 7.93
CA ALA A 219 -9.38 -0.24 7.65
C ALA A 219 -7.93 -0.06 8.10
N ALA A 220 -7.38 1.17 8.07
CA ALA A 220 -6.03 1.45 8.51
C ALA A 220 -5.82 1.33 10.03
N ASP A 221 -6.87 1.38 10.83
CA ASP A 221 -6.75 1.33 12.31
C ASP A 221 -6.07 0.05 12.79
N GLN A 222 -6.29 -1.07 12.09
CA GLN A 222 -5.63 -2.34 12.44
C GLN A 222 -4.10 -2.31 12.28
N PHE A 223 -3.57 -1.36 11.50
CA PHE A 223 -2.14 -1.18 11.23
C PHE A 223 -1.53 -0.04 12.08
N SER A 224 -2.18 0.39 13.15
CA SER A 224 -1.61 1.38 14.05
C SER A 224 -0.42 0.82 14.84
N SER A 225 0.49 1.69 15.25
CA SER A 225 1.62 1.31 16.11
C SER A 225 1.18 0.74 17.46
N GLU A 226 0.04 1.21 17.98
CA GLU A 226 -0.57 0.72 19.21
C GLU A 226 -1.06 -0.73 19.04
N ASN A 227 -1.72 -1.04 17.91
CA ASN A 227 -2.16 -2.40 17.62
C ASN A 227 -0.98 -3.35 17.41
N LEU A 228 0.09 -2.90 16.74
CA LEU A 228 1.34 -3.68 16.65
C LEU A 228 1.85 -4.01 18.05
N ALA A 229 1.99 -3.00 18.94
CA ALA A 229 2.52 -3.18 20.28
C ALA A 229 1.68 -4.20 21.09
N GLY A 230 0.34 -4.07 21.06
CA GLY A 230 -0.55 -4.99 21.76
C GLY A 230 -0.47 -6.43 21.23
N ARG A 231 -0.39 -6.62 19.91
CA ARG A 231 -0.26 -7.96 19.31
C ARG A 231 1.10 -8.60 19.63
N VAL A 232 2.19 -7.82 19.59
CA VAL A 232 3.52 -8.32 19.97
C VAL A 232 3.55 -8.68 21.45
N GLU A 233 2.98 -7.86 22.34
CA GLU A 233 2.84 -8.19 23.77
C GLU A 233 2.10 -9.51 23.97
N GLN A 234 1.00 -9.73 23.23
CA GLN A 234 0.23 -10.98 23.33
C GLN A 234 1.09 -12.20 22.93
N VAL A 235 1.91 -12.12 21.89
CA VAL A 235 2.83 -13.20 21.51
C VAL A 235 3.81 -13.51 22.65
N TYR A 236 4.39 -12.47 23.28
CA TYR A 236 5.27 -12.69 24.43
C TYR A 236 4.56 -13.33 25.63
N LEU A 237 3.35 -12.91 25.94
CA LEU A 237 2.57 -13.48 27.06
C LEU A 237 2.24 -14.94 26.80
N THR A 238 1.82 -15.30 25.60
CA THR A 238 1.54 -16.71 25.21
C THR A 238 2.77 -17.58 25.40
N VAL A 239 3.92 -17.15 24.89
CA VAL A 239 5.19 -17.90 25.04
C VAL A 239 5.59 -18.06 26.53
N LEU A 240 5.42 -17.02 27.33
CA LEU A 240 5.74 -17.09 28.78
C LEU A 240 4.82 -18.05 29.52
N GLU A 241 3.53 -18.08 29.20
CA GLU A 241 2.56 -19.00 29.79
C GLU A 241 2.90 -20.45 29.44
N GLU A 242 3.17 -20.76 28.17
CA GLU A 242 3.57 -22.09 27.72
C GLU A 242 4.83 -22.60 28.47
N LYS A 243 5.84 -21.73 28.64
CA LYS A 243 7.05 -22.10 29.40
C LYS A 243 6.77 -22.37 30.87
N ARG A 244 5.87 -21.62 31.51
CA ARG A 244 5.48 -21.87 32.88
C ARG A 244 4.84 -23.25 33.06
N TYR A 245 3.97 -23.65 32.14
CA TYR A 245 3.34 -24.96 32.16
C TYR A 245 4.36 -26.10 31.94
N MET A 246 5.32 -25.92 31.02
CA MET A 246 6.37 -26.92 30.80
C MET A 246 7.35 -27.09 31.97
N HIS A 247 7.54 -26.05 32.79
CA HIS A 247 8.39 -26.16 34.00
C HIS A 247 7.64 -26.62 35.25
N ALA A 248 6.30 -26.64 35.22
CA ALA A 248 5.46 -27.09 36.32
C ALA A 248 5.03 -28.57 36.21
N ALA A 249 5.27 -29.22 35.07
CA ALA A 249 5.00 -30.62 34.78
C ALA A 249 6.29 -31.46 34.90
#